data_74fe1ab5e3a79ec8ed1b79e65712b104
#
_entry.id   74fe1ab5e3a79ec8ed1b79e65712b104
#
_cell.length_a   1.000
_cell.length_b   1.000
_cell.length_c   1.000
_cell.angle_alpha   90.00
_cell.angle_beta   90.00
_cell.angle_gamma   90.00
#
_symmetry.space_group_name_H-M   'P 1'
#
loop_
_entity.id
_entity.type
_entity.pdbx_description
1 polymer ?
#
loop_
_entity_poly.entity_id
_entity_poly.type
_entity_poly.pdbx_seq_one_letter_code
_entity_poly.pdbx_strand_id
1 'polypeptide(L)'
;SYKREYEWQQPKNNKIFEQLTADSLKTEGTFAMTLIQDGNQIESKMVQPGILKTYIPKEWAEANGTTPDAYKGFLPLQTLNKVFMYNSTGSAEYKNCWDFVAEGVHPLYMDIDSEIVGKNFLYMLTEDKYAGWLKDAYDALDDTKKAYFKPVIDEMATDAEDLGLGENGAYALAWIKLWVENYNEQTDDGPICNTLVTDSATDQAGLLVYSKLRSVEESAGVSLNNIKVAAYQDGYKGIGGYG
;
A
#
# COMPACT_ATOMS: atom_id res chain seq x y z
N SER A 1 -35.26 -3.96 -23.30
CA SER A 1 -34.34 -3.87 -22.19
C SER A 1 -34.51 -5.11 -21.31
N TYR A 2 -33.45 -5.88 -21.13
CA TYR A 2 -33.45 -7.01 -20.21
C TYR A 2 -33.26 -6.44 -18.79
N LYS A 3 -34.26 -6.54 -17.92
CA LYS A 3 -34.06 -6.35 -16.50
C LYS A 3 -33.37 -7.60 -15.96
N ARG A 4 -32.16 -7.45 -15.46
CA ARG A 4 -31.45 -8.49 -14.67
C ARG A 4 -31.37 -8.05 -13.24
N GLU A 5 -31.69 -8.93 -12.32
CA GLU A 5 -31.45 -8.74 -10.89
C GLU A 5 -30.03 -9.25 -10.60
N TYR A 6 -29.30 -8.50 -9.79
CA TYR A 6 -27.95 -8.85 -9.38
C TYR A 6 -27.90 -8.92 -7.86
N GLU A 7 -27.33 -9.97 -7.36
CA GLU A 7 -26.97 -10.12 -5.96
C GLU A 7 -25.49 -9.78 -5.77
N TRP A 8 -25.18 -8.96 -4.80
CA TRP A 8 -23.82 -8.58 -4.45
C TRP A 8 -23.38 -9.29 -3.19
N GLN A 9 -22.18 -9.92 -3.25
CA GLN A 9 -21.50 -10.48 -2.10
C GLN A 9 -20.17 -9.76 -1.90
N GLN A 10 -19.80 -9.45 -0.66
CA GLN A 10 -18.58 -8.71 -0.30
C GLN A 10 -17.69 -9.49 0.67
N PRO A 11 -17.20 -10.67 0.32
CA PRO A 11 -16.23 -11.37 1.14
C PRO A 11 -14.84 -10.74 1.03
N LYS A 12 -13.92 -11.09 1.94
CA LYS A 12 -12.50 -10.74 1.81
C LYS A 12 -11.87 -11.44 0.60
N ASN A 13 -10.78 -10.87 0.05
CA ASN A 13 -10.16 -11.32 -1.21
C ASN A 13 -9.85 -12.83 -1.26
N ASN A 14 -9.21 -13.39 -0.24
CA ASN A 14 -8.91 -14.83 -0.20
C ASN A 14 -10.19 -15.69 -0.29
N LYS A 15 -11.26 -15.28 0.36
CA LYS A 15 -12.55 -15.97 0.32
C LYS A 15 -13.24 -15.83 -1.04
N ILE A 16 -13.03 -14.72 -1.75
CA ILE A 16 -13.47 -14.55 -3.14
C ILE A 16 -12.79 -15.60 -4.04
N PHE A 17 -11.47 -15.77 -3.91
CA PHE A 17 -10.73 -16.77 -4.70
C PHE A 17 -11.22 -18.19 -4.43
N GLU A 18 -11.47 -18.57 -3.17
CA GLU A 18 -12.03 -19.87 -2.81
C GLU A 18 -13.42 -20.08 -3.43
N GLN A 19 -14.30 -19.09 -3.33
CA GLN A 19 -15.66 -19.17 -3.88
C GLN A 19 -15.66 -19.28 -5.40
N LEU A 20 -14.84 -18.49 -6.11
CA LEU A 20 -14.73 -18.56 -7.56
C LEU A 20 -14.15 -19.90 -8.03
N THR A 21 -13.14 -20.41 -7.33
CA THR A 21 -12.58 -21.73 -7.62
C THR A 21 -13.63 -22.82 -7.47
N ALA A 22 -14.38 -22.83 -6.36
CA ALA A 22 -15.45 -23.78 -6.15
C ALA A 22 -16.58 -23.65 -7.18
N ASP A 23 -16.90 -22.41 -7.59
CA ASP A 23 -17.94 -22.14 -8.60
C ASP A 23 -17.53 -22.62 -9.99
N SER A 24 -16.27 -22.55 -10.36
CA SER A 24 -15.73 -22.99 -11.64
C SER A 24 -15.87 -24.52 -11.88
N LEU A 25 -16.04 -25.27 -10.81
CA LEU A 25 -16.24 -26.74 -10.87
C LEU A 25 -17.70 -27.13 -11.10
N LYS A 26 -18.63 -26.19 -11.08
CA LYS A 26 -20.05 -26.44 -11.32
C LYS A 26 -20.38 -26.46 -12.81
N THR A 27 -21.40 -27.20 -13.20
CA THR A 27 -21.91 -27.22 -14.58
C THR A 27 -22.44 -25.84 -15.00
N GLU A 28 -23.11 -25.15 -14.07
CA GLU A 28 -23.55 -23.77 -14.24
C GLU A 28 -22.97 -22.95 -13.08
N GLY A 29 -22.13 -21.98 -13.41
CA GLY A 29 -21.54 -21.07 -12.42
C GLY A 29 -22.58 -20.10 -11.86
N THR A 30 -22.41 -19.72 -10.62
CA THR A 30 -23.27 -18.76 -9.91
C THR A 30 -22.81 -17.33 -10.15
N PHE A 31 -21.46 -17.11 -10.21
CA PHE A 31 -20.88 -15.79 -10.28
C PHE A 31 -20.61 -15.37 -11.73
N ALA A 32 -21.19 -14.25 -12.15
CA ALA A 32 -21.01 -13.70 -13.49
C ALA A 32 -19.78 -12.80 -13.62
N MET A 33 -19.42 -12.09 -12.54
CA MET A 33 -18.35 -11.10 -12.53
C MET A 33 -17.80 -10.92 -11.11
N THR A 34 -16.53 -10.58 -11.02
CA THR A 34 -15.89 -10.22 -9.76
C THR A 34 -15.16 -8.89 -9.86
N LEU A 35 -15.10 -8.19 -8.73
CA LEU A 35 -14.31 -7.00 -8.51
C LEU A 35 -13.36 -7.27 -7.36
N ILE A 36 -12.07 -7.25 -7.61
CA ILE A 36 -11.04 -7.63 -6.64
C ILE A 36 -9.91 -6.61 -6.68
N GLN A 37 -9.32 -6.33 -5.52
CA GLN A 37 -8.03 -5.67 -5.41
C GLN A 37 -6.92 -6.69 -5.70
N ASP A 38 -5.78 -6.26 -6.20
CA ASP A 38 -4.61 -7.09 -6.49
C ASP A 38 -4.68 -7.90 -7.80
N GLY A 39 -4.31 -7.21 -8.87
CA GLY A 39 -4.25 -7.80 -10.22
C GLY A 39 -3.29 -8.99 -10.34
N ASN A 40 -2.19 -9.03 -9.57
CA ASN A 40 -1.20 -10.11 -9.64
C ASN A 40 -1.78 -11.45 -9.15
N GLN A 41 -2.56 -11.43 -8.08
CA GLN A 41 -3.22 -12.64 -7.59
C GLN A 41 -4.36 -13.08 -8.52
N ILE A 42 -5.09 -12.14 -9.12
CA ILE A 42 -6.11 -12.45 -10.13
C ILE A 42 -5.46 -13.15 -11.32
N GLU A 43 -4.35 -12.61 -11.83
CA GLU A 43 -3.62 -13.19 -12.95
C GLU A 43 -3.20 -14.63 -12.64
N SER A 44 -2.42 -14.81 -11.57
CA SER A 44 -1.80 -16.11 -11.26
C SER A 44 -2.78 -17.17 -10.76
N LYS A 45 -3.77 -16.77 -9.95
CA LYS A 45 -4.68 -17.73 -9.31
C LYS A 45 -5.97 -17.98 -10.07
N MET A 46 -6.40 -17.04 -10.93
CA MET A 46 -7.72 -17.09 -11.54
C MET A 46 -7.68 -17.13 -13.07
N VAL A 47 -6.86 -16.28 -13.70
CA VAL A 47 -6.83 -16.17 -15.16
C VAL A 47 -5.97 -17.27 -15.78
N GLN A 48 -4.74 -17.47 -15.29
CA GLN A 48 -3.84 -18.51 -15.80
C GLN A 48 -4.42 -19.92 -15.64
N PRO A 49 -5.07 -20.29 -14.52
CA PRO A 49 -5.78 -21.58 -14.40
C PRO A 49 -7.10 -21.66 -15.21
N GLY A 50 -7.55 -20.57 -15.82
CA GLY A 50 -8.79 -20.51 -16.61
C GLY A 50 -10.09 -20.45 -15.80
N ILE A 51 -10.01 -20.11 -14.52
CA ILE A 51 -11.18 -19.93 -13.62
C ILE A 51 -11.94 -18.65 -14.01
N LEU A 52 -11.21 -17.58 -14.32
CA LEU A 52 -11.76 -16.33 -14.83
C LEU A 52 -11.30 -16.10 -16.28
N LYS A 53 -12.16 -15.45 -17.04
CA LYS A 53 -11.83 -14.89 -18.35
C LYS A 53 -11.80 -13.37 -18.25
N THR A 54 -10.81 -12.78 -18.88
CA THR A 54 -10.70 -11.33 -18.97
C THR A 54 -11.67 -10.78 -20.03
N TYR A 55 -12.26 -9.64 -19.75
CA TYR A 55 -13.14 -8.95 -20.69
C TYR A 55 -13.09 -7.44 -20.47
N ILE A 56 -12.67 -6.72 -21.50
CA ILE A 56 -12.72 -5.26 -21.52
C ILE A 56 -13.69 -4.85 -22.63
N PRO A 57 -14.78 -4.14 -22.30
CA PRO A 57 -15.71 -3.63 -23.32
C PRO A 57 -14.97 -2.69 -24.29
N LYS A 58 -15.10 -2.96 -25.60
CA LYS A 58 -14.44 -2.17 -26.65
C LYS A 58 -14.88 -0.71 -26.59
N GLU A 59 -16.17 -0.47 -26.45
CA GLU A 59 -16.76 0.87 -26.39
C GLU A 59 -16.24 1.66 -25.18
N TRP A 60 -15.97 0.97 -24.06
CA TRP A 60 -15.36 1.61 -22.88
C TRP A 60 -13.90 2.00 -23.15
N ALA A 61 -13.12 1.13 -23.77
CA ALA A 61 -11.73 1.41 -24.10
C ALA A 61 -11.63 2.58 -25.10
N GLU A 62 -12.45 2.57 -26.13
CA GLU A 62 -12.51 3.63 -27.15
C GLU A 62 -12.91 4.99 -26.54
N ALA A 63 -13.89 5.00 -25.63
CA ALA A 63 -14.31 6.22 -24.92
C ALA A 63 -13.19 6.79 -24.03
N ASN A 64 -12.24 5.96 -23.59
CA ASN A 64 -11.05 6.36 -22.84
C ASN A 64 -9.79 6.54 -23.71
N GLY A 65 -9.95 6.59 -25.02
CA GLY A 65 -8.85 6.85 -25.96
C GLY A 65 -7.81 5.73 -26.05
N THR A 66 -8.21 4.48 -25.79
CA THR A 66 -7.32 3.33 -25.73
C THR A 66 -7.96 2.09 -26.38
N THR A 67 -7.30 0.93 -26.29
CA THR A 67 -7.78 -0.36 -26.78
C THR A 67 -7.92 -1.35 -25.63
N PRO A 68 -8.77 -2.41 -25.76
CA PRO A 68 -8.88 -3.45 -24.72
C PRO A 68 -7.54 -4.08 -24.34
N ASP A 69 -6.63 -4.28 -25.29
CA ASP A 69 -5.33 -4.93 -25.07
C ASP A 69 -4.39 -4.11 -24.18
N ALA A 70 -4.57 -2.79 -24.11
CA ALA A 70 -3.77 -1.92 -23.27
C ALA A 70 -3.92 -2.23 -21.76
N TYR A 71 -5.02 -2.86 -21.36
CA TYR A 71 -5.31 -3.20 -19.97
C TYR A 71 -4.91 -4.63 -19.59
N LYS A 72 -4.26 -5.38 -20.47
CA LYS A 72 -3.86 -6.78 -20.21
C LYS A 72 -5.00 -7.65 -19.67
N GLY A 73 -6.24 -7.31 -20.06
CA GLY A 73 -7.43 -8.05 -19.66
C GLY A 73 -8.09 -7.63 -18.35
N PHE A 74 -7.56 -6.64 -17.63
CA PHE A 74 -8.15 -6.13 -16.39
C PHE A 74 -8.74 -4.74 -16.60
N LEU A 75 -10.01 -4.55 -16.21
CA LEU A 75 -10.64 -3.24 -16.23
C LEU A 75 -10.29 -2.49 -14.92
N PRO A 76 -9.42 -1.46 -14.96
CA PRO A 76 -9.13 -0.67 -13.78
C PRO A 76 -10.32 0.24 -13.49
N LEU A 77 -10.98 0.03 -12.36
CA LEU A 77 -12.12 0.84 -11.91
C LEU A 77 -11.73 1.91 -10.91
N GLN A 78 -10.72 1.61 -10.09
CA GLN A 78 -10.31 2.47 -9.00
C GLN A 78 -8.87 2.17 -8.61
N THR A 79 -8.13 3.22 -8.25
CA THR A 79 -6.85 3.12 -7.55
C THR A 79 -7.05 3.55 -6.09
N LEU A 80 -6.58 2.74 -5.15
CA LEU A 80 -6.53 3.08 -3.74
C LEU A 80 -5.11 3.46 -3.37
N ASN A 81 -4.91 4.68 -2.94
CA ASN A 81 -3.60 5.16 -2.52
C ASN A 81 -3.45 5.03 -1.01
N LYS A 82 -2.43 4.30 -0.56
CA LYS A 82 -1.94 4.36 0.82
C LYS A 82 -0.85 5.42 0.90
N VAL A 83 -0.95 6.28 1.88
CA VAL A 83 -0.03 7.40 2.08
C VAL A 83 0.44 7.46 3.52
N PHE A 84 1.64 7.97 3.73
CA PHE A 84 2.11 8.27 5.07
C PHE A 84 1.35 9.48 5.62
N MET A 85 0.70 9.25 6.75
CA MET A 85 0.00 10.29 7.50
C MET A 85 0.52 10.34 8.92
N TYR A 86 0.40 11.49 9.57
CA TYR A 86 0.73 11.63 10.97
C TYR A 86 -0.18 12.63 11.67
N ASN A 87 -0.29 12.48 12.99
CA ASN A 87 -0.96 13.41 13.85
C ASN A 87 -0.02 14.58 14.17
N SER A 88 -0.42 15.79 13.81
CA SER A 88 0.39 16.99 13.90
C SER A 88 0.13 17.83 15.14
N THR A 89 -0.50 17.28 16.19
CA THR A 89 -0.75 18.01 17.45
C THR A 89 0.50 18.22 18.29
N GLY A 90 1.57 17.48 18.00
CA GLY A 90 2.87 17.62 18.66
C GLY A 90 3.89 18.40 17.84
N SER A 91 5.14 18.04 17.99
CA SER A 91 6.29 18.73 17.40
C SER A 91 7.00 17.90 16.31
N ALA A 92 6.63 16.63 16.10
CA ALA A 92 7.26 15.83 15.07
C ALA A 92 6.97 16.35 13.67
N GLU A 93 8.02 16.40 12.85
CA GLU A 93 7.95 16.76 11.46
C GLU A 93 8.48 15.60 10.61
N TYR A 94 7.59 15.00 9.80
CA TYR A 94 7.93 13.93 8.88
C TYR A 94 8.17 14.52 7.49
N LYS A 95 9.40 14.96 7.22
CA LYS A 95 9.81 15.59 5.95
C LYS A 95 10.55 14.65 5.01
N ASN A 96 10.85 13.44 5.48
CA ASN A 96 11.61 12.45 4.75
C ASN A 96 11.05 11.05 5.04
N CYS A 97 11.05 10.17 4.06
CA CYS A 97 10.56 8.81 4.27
C CYS A 97 11.37 8.03 5.33
N TRP A 98 12.63 8.41 5.59
CA TRP A 98 13.44 7.84 6.66
C TRP A 98 13.00 8.29 8.06
N ASP A 99 12.23 9.37 8.17
CA ASP A 99 11.70 9.80 9.47
C ASP A 99 10.72 8.79 10.05
N PHE A 100 10.06 7.97 9.20
CA PHE A 100 9.13 6.94 9.66
C PHE A 100 9.81 5.69 10.23
N VAL A 101 11.11 5.53 10.04
CA VAL A 101 11.93 4.43 10.56
C VAL A 101 13.04 4.92 11.48
N ALA A 102 12.94 6.17 11.95
CA ALA A 102 13.88 6.75 12.88
C ALA A 102 13.73 6.16 14.29
N GLU A 103 14.75 6.36 15.13
CA GLU A 103 14.75 5.89 16.51
C GLU A 103 13.51 6.34 17.29
N GLY A 104 12.83 5.40 17.94
CA GLY A 104 11.64 5.66 18.73
C GLY A 104 10.36 5.92 17.94
N VAL A 105 10.40 5.86 16.61
CA VAL A 105 9.22 5.96 15.77
C VAL A 105 8.65 4.56 15.51
N HIS A 106 7.39 4.37 15.88
CA HIS A 106 6.65 3.11 15.71
C HIS A 106 5.40 3.37 14.87
N PRO A 107 5.52 3.44 13.53
CA PRO A 107 4.41 3.79 12.67
C PRO A 107 3.33 2.72 12.70
N LEU A 108 2.07 3.14 12.67
CA LEU A 108 0.93 2.22 12.57
C LEU A 108 0.87 1.64 11.15
N TYR A 109 0.81 0.33 11.05
CA TYR A 109 0.67 -0.36 9.78
C TYR A 109 -0.15 -1.64 9.92
N MET A 110 -0.70 -2.11 8.81
CA MET A 110 -1.45 -3.36 8.80
C MET A 110 -0.55 -4.57 9.01
N ASP A 111 -1.13 -5.63 9.55
CA ASP A 111 -0.48 -6.93 9.68
C ASP A 111 0.01 -7.43 8.30
N ILE A 112 1.33 -7.48 8.11
CA ILE A 112 1.95 -7.90 6.86
C ILE A 112 1.84 -9.41 6.62
N ASP A 113 1.51 -10.21 7.61
CA ASP A 113 1.37 -11.66 7.46
C ASP A 113 -0.01 -12.05 6.93
N SER A 114 -1.04 -11.33 7.31
CA SER A 114 -2.40 -11.56 6.84
C SER A 114 -2.81 -10.71 5.63
N GLU A 115 -2.15 -9.56 5.40
CA GLU A 115 -2.51 -8.61 4.35
C GLU A 115 -1.41 -8.50 3.28
N ILE A 116 -1.60 -9.23 2.18
CA ILE A 116 -0.63 -9.28 1.07
C ILE A 116 -0.30 -7.90 0.49
N VAL A 117 -1.22 -6.95 0.56
CA VAL A 117 -1.02 -5.58 0.07
C VAL A 117 0.09 -4.89 0.85
N GLY A 118 0.22 -5.16 2.16
CA GLY A 118 1.31 -4.67 2.98
C GLY A 118 2.67 -5.20 2.55
N LYS A 119 2.75 -6.50 2.25
CA LYS A 119 3.98 -7.11 1.70
C LYS A 119 4.34 -6.55 0.33
N ASN A 120 3.36 -6.36 -0.55
CA ASN A 120 3.61 -5.83 -1.89
C ASN A 120 4.24 -4.44 -1.84
N PHE A 121 3.87 -3.61 -0.87
CA PHE A 121 4.55 -2.33 -0.65
C PHE A 121 6.04 -2.53 -0.35
N LEU A 122 6.38 -3.44 0.55
CA LEU A 122 7.77 -3.70 0.91
C LEU A 122 8.55 -4.27 -0.28
N TYR A 123 7.96 -5.19 -1.05
CA TYR A 123 8.61 -5.70 -2.28
C TYR A 123 8.80 -4.61 -3.33
N MET A 124 7.84 -3.71 -3.50
CA MET A 124 7.97 -2.57 -4.40
C MET A 124 9.24 -1.73 -4.09
N LEU A 125 9.59 -1.57 -2.82
CA LEU A 125 10.75 -0.79 -2.42
C LEU A 125 12.08 -1.37 -2.94
N THR A 126 12.14 -2.67 -3.24
CA THR A 126 13.34 -3.33 -3.78
C THR A 126 13.53 -3.13 -5.28
N GLU A 127 12.55 -2.58 -5.99
CA GLU A 127 12.72 -2.20 -7.39
C GLU A 127 13.69 -1.02 -7.52
N ASP A 128 14.57 -1.03 -8.51
CA ASP A 128 15.64 -0.04 -8.72
C ASP A 128 15.14 1.41 -8.61
N LYS A 129 13.97 1.69 -9.18
CA LYS A 129 13.34 3.00 -9.14
C LYS A 129 13.10 3.49 -7.71
N TYR A 130 12.49 2.66 -6.88
CA TYR A 130 12.08 3.03 -5.52
C TYR A 130 13.26 2.96 -4.55
N ALA A 131 14.17 2.00 -4.75
CA ALA A 131 15.44 1.95 -4.05
C ALA A 131 16.26 3.23 -4.29
N GLY A 132 16.27 3.72 -5.53
CA GLY A 132 16.87 5.01 -5.88
C GLY A 132 16.25 6.19 -5.12
N TRP A 133 14.91 6.24 -5.01
CA TRP A 133 14.23 7.29 -4.22
C TRP A 133 14.56 7.22 -2.72
N LEU A 134 14.73 6.03 -2.18
CA LEU A 134 15.17 5.85 -0.78
C LEU A 134 16.60 6.35 -0.58
N LYS A 135 17.49 6.07 -1.52
CA LYS A 135 18.88 6.58 -1.50
C LYS A 135 18.90 8.11 -1.60
N ASP A 136 18.18 8.70 -2.56
CA ASP A 136 18.12 10.14 -2.72
C ASP A 136 17.58 10.84 -1.46
N ALA A 137 16.58 10.22 -0.83
CA ALA A 137 16.03 10.70 0.42
C ALA A 137 17.06 10.60 1.57
N TYR A 138 17.82 9.50 1.64
CA TYR A 138 18.92 9.35 2.60
C TYR A 138 20.00 10.44 2.39
N ASP A 139 20.40 10.69 1.15
CA ASP A 139 21.39 11.71 0.82
C ASP A 139 20.96 13.12 1.25
N ALA A 140 19.65 13.37 1.32
CA ALA A 140 19.07 14.63 1.76
C ALA A 140 18.97 14.76 3.29
N LEU A 141 19.27 13.72 4.07
CA LEU A 141 19.28 13.78 5.54
C LEU A 141 20.48 14.61 6.06
N ASP A 142 20.35 15.11 7.27
CA ASP A 142 21.47 15.68 8.00
C ASP A 142 22.49 14.58 8.45
N ASP A 143 23.68 15.02 8.83
CA ASP A 143 24.77 14.11 9.19
C ASP A 143 24.45 13.21 10.40
N THR A 144 23.64 13.69 11.33
CA THR A 144 23.23 12.93 12.52
C THR A 144 22.34 11.76 12.14
N LYS A 145 21.32 12.02 11.30
CA LYS A 145 20.42 10.98 10.80
C LYS A 145 21.16 10.01 9.87
N LYS A 146 22.06 10.50 9.01
CA LYS A 146 22.89 9.64 8.20
C LYS A 146 23.73 8.68 9.03
N ALA A 147 24.37 9.19 10.08
CA ALA A 147 25.17 8.37 10.98
C ALA A 147 24.35 7.29 11.71
N TYR A 148 23.08 7.59 12.00
CA TYR A 148 22.15 6.62 12.61
C TYR A 148 21.79 5.47 11.65
N PHE A 149 21.45 5.79 10.38
CA PHE A 149 21.01 4.78 9.42
C PHE A 149 22.15 4.01 8.74
N LYS A 150 23.35 4.62 8.62
CA LYS A 150 24.46 4.03 7.89
C LYS A 150 24.84 2.62 8.33
N PRO A 151 24.93 2.28 9.63
CA PRO A 151 25.28 0.92 10.04
C PRO A 151 24.32 -0.14 9.51
N VAL A 152 23.01 0.15 9.48
CA VAL A 152 22.00 -0.79 8.95
C VAL A 152 22.12 -0.91 7.43
N ILE A 153 22.39 0.19 6.74
CA ILE A 153 22.61 0.16 5.27
C ILE A 153 23.85 -0.68 4.95
N ASP A 154 24.94 -0.49 5.69
CA ASP A 154 26.18 -1.26 5.51
C ASP A 154 25.97 -2.77 5.81
N GLU A 155 25.17 -3.10 6.84
CA GLU A 155 24.77 -4.48 7.16
C GLU A 155 24.00 -5.13 6.00
N MET A 156 23.10 -4.40 5.35
CA MET A 156 22.26 -4.91 4.27
C MET A 156 22.96 -4.98 2.90
N ALA A 157 24.18 -4.50 2.78
CA ALA A 157 24.88 -4.47 1.49
C ALA A 157 25.13 -5.87 0.90
N THR A 158 25.54 -6.83 1.74
CA THR A 158 25.77 -8.22 1.30
C THR A 158 24.48 -8.90 0.92
N ASP A 159 23.42 -8.73 1.71
CA ASP A 159 22.11 -9.32 1.42
C ASP A 159 21.54 -8.77 0.11
N ALA A 160 21.73 -7.47 -0.16
CA ALA A 160 21.31 -6.86 -1.41
C ALA A 160 22.05 -7.44 -2.63
N GLU A 161 23.34 -7.68 -2.51
CA GLU A 161 24.14 -8.33 -3.55
C GLU A 161 23.69 -9.78 -3.77
N ASP A 162 23.53 -10.56 -2.71
CA ASP A 162 23.10 -11.97 -2.76
C ASP A 162 21.70 -12.12 -3.37
N LEU A 163 20.83 -11.17 -3.14
CA LEU A 163 19.48 -11.13 -3.74
C LEU A 163 19.47 -10.57 -5.17
N GLY A 164 20.61 -10.12 -5.69
CA GLY A 164 20.72 -9.55 -7.03
C GLY A 164 19.97 -8.22 -7.19
N LEU A 165 19.83 -7.47 -6.12
CA LEU A 165 19.24 -6.12 -6.18
C LEU A 165 20.23 -5.13 -6.78
N GLY A 166 19.70 -4.06 -7.41
CA GLY A 166 20.52 -3.01 -8.00
C GLY A 166 21.39 -2.25 -6.98
N GLU A 167 22.18 -1.30 -7.45
CA GLU A 167 23.18 -0.56 -6.65
C GLU A 167 22.62 0.11 -5.39
N ASN A 168 21.30 0.40 -5.36
CA ASN A 168 20.62 1.02 -4.22
C ASN A 168 19.88 0.01 -3.34
N GLY A 169 19.99 -1.29 -3.60
CA GLY A 169 19.28 -2.35 -2.89
C GLY A 169 19.50 -2.34 -1.37
N ALA A 170 20.72 -2.00 -0.93
CA ALA A 170 21.02 -1.90 0.50
C ALA A 170 20.16 -0.84 1.23
N TYR A 171 19.85 0.29 0.59
CA TYR A 171 18.98 1.31 1.16
C TYR A 171 17.53 0.80 1.30
N ALA A 172 17.05 0.06 0.31
CA ALA A 172 15.74 -0.55 0.35
C ALA A 172 15.63 -1.58 1.48
N LEU A 173 16.58 -2.50 1.56
CA LEU A 173 16.59 -3.54 2.61
C LEU A 173 16.75 -2.94 4.01
N ALA A 174 17.60 -1.93 4.17
CA ALA A 174 17.75 -1.23 5.45
C ALA A 174 16.45 -0.56 5.90
N TRP A 175 15.78 0.15 4.98
CA TRP A 175 14.49 0.77 5.28
C TRP A 175 13.43 -0.28 5.64
N ILE A 176 13.33 -1.36 4.86
CA ILE A 176 12.40 -2.48 5.11
C ILE A 176 12.67 -3.13 6.46
N LYS A 177 13.94 -3.43 6.77
CA LYS A 177 14.35 -4.02 8.05
C LYS A 177 13.86 -3.16 9.21
N LEU A 178 14.20 -1.87 9.20
CA LEU A 178 13.81 -0.92 10.24
C LEU A 178 12.28 -0.79 10.36
N TRP A 179 11.58 -0.78 9.23
CA TRP A 179 10.12 -0.74 9.22
C TRP A 179 9.51 -1.98 9.88
N VAL A 180 9.94 -3.18 9.46
CA VAL A 180 9.41 -4.46 9.96
C VAL A 180 9.73 -4.67 11.45
N GLU A 181 10.89 -4.20 11.92
CA GLU A 181 11.28 -4.29 13.32
C GLU A 181 10.52 -3.32 14.24
N ASN A 182 10.01 -2.21 13.71
CA ASN A 182 9.52 -1.11 14.54
C ASN A 182 8.05 -0.74 14.31
N TYR A 183 7.38 -1.21 13.25
CA TYR A 183 5.99 -0.84 13.04
C TYR A 183 5.07 -1.41 14.14
N ASN A 184 4.03 -0.64 14.46
CA ASN A 184 2.98 -1.04 15.40
C ASN A 184 1.83 -1.63 14.58
N GLU A 185 1.65 -2.95 14.72
CA GLU A 185 0.68 -3.71 13.94
C GLU A 185 -0.76 -3.34 14.25
N GLN A 186 -1.53 -3.18 13.20
CA GLN A 186 -2.96 -2.94 13.23
C GLN A 186 -3.71 -3.91 12.31
N THR A 187 -4.93 -4.23 12.65
CA THR A 187 -5.72 -5.22 11.90
C THR A 187 -6.17 -4.72 10.52
N ASP A 188 -6.27 -3.40 10.30
CA ASP A 188 -6.73 -2.79 9.05
C ASP A 188 -6.46 -1.27 9.06
N ASP A 189 -6.62 -0.63 7.91
CA ASP A 189 -6.55 0.83 7.74
C ASP A 189 -7.56 1.61 8.60
N GLY A 190 -8.71 1.03 8.92
CA GLY A 190 -9.72 1.66 9.78
C GLY A 190 -9.21 1.95 11.18
N PRO A 191 -8.71 0.95 11.93
CA PRO A 191 -8.05 1.15 13.22
C PRO A 191 -6.89 2.14 13.18
N ILE A 192 -6.04 2.11 12.14
CA ILE A 192 -4.97 3.08 11.96
C ILE A 192 -5.54 4.51 11.91
N CYS A 193 -6.53 4.72 11.04
CA CYS A 193 -7.17 6.02 10.88
C CYS A 193 -7.79 6.52 12.19
N ASN A 194 -8.56 5.67 12.86
CA ASN A 194 -9.22 6.01 14.12
C ASN A 194 -8.23 6.38 15.22
N THR A 195 -7.07 5.72 15.26
CA THR A 195 -6.00 6.06 16.22
C THR A 195 -5.40 7.42 15.89
N LEU A 196 -5.01 7.65 14.64
CA LEU A 196 -4.29 8.86 14.24
C LEU A 196 -5.09 10.15 14.46
N VAL A 197 -6.41 10.12 14.31
CA VAL A 197 -7.25 11.34 14.42
C VAL A 197 -7.51 11.77 15.86
N THR A 198 -7.16 10.98 16.86
CA THR A 198 -7.36 11.33 18.27
C THR A 198 -6.31 12.29 18.78
N ASP A 199 -6.69 13.19 19.69
CA ASP A 199 -5.74 14.13 20.32
C ASP A 199 -4.64 13.41 21.12
N SER A 200 -4.92 12.19 21.60
CA SER A 200 -3.94 11.37 22.34
C SER A 200 -2.87 10.75 21.46
N ALA A 201 -3.03 10.77 20.13
CA ALA A 201 -2.07 10.22 19.18
C ALA A 201 -0.99 11.23 18.75
N THR A 202 -0.67 12.20 19.59
CA THR A 202 0.37 13.23 19.35
C THR A 202 1.62 12.62 18.72
N ASP A 203 2.06 13.18 17.60
CA ASP A 203 3.22 12.75 16.82
C ASP A 203 3.15 11.32 16.25
N GLN A 204 2.06 10.58 16.46
CA GLN A 204 1.88 9.24 15.89
C GLN A 204 1.80 9.30 14.36
N ALA A 205 2.49 8.37 13.71
CA ALA A 205 2.44 8.23 12.25
C ALA A 205 1.90 6.85 11.84
N GLY A 206 1.48 6.74 10.58
CA GLY A 206 1.03 5.48 9.97
C GLY A 206 0.99 5.53 8.45
N LEU A 207 0.89 4.35 7.85
CA LEU A 207 0.69 4.17 6.41
C LEU A 207 -0.67 3.53 6.17
N LEU A 208 -1.60 4.27 5.57
CA LEU A 208 -3.00 3.85 5.43
C LEU A 208 -3.65 4.42 4.17
N VAL A 209 -4.80 3.85 3.81
CA VAL A 209 -5.60 4.33 2.66
C VAL A 209 -6.13 5.73 2.95
N TYR A 210 -5.76 6.70 2.09
CA TYR A 210 -6.16 8.10 2.22
C TYR A 210 -7.67 8.29 2.37
N SER A 211 -8.47 7.53 1.62
CA SER A 211 -9.93 7.64 1.65
C SER A 211 -10.59 7.22 2.97
N LYS A 212 -9.85 6.61 3.91
CA LYS A 212 -10.39 6.28 5.24
C LYS A 212 -10.73 7.53 6.05
N LEU A 213 -10.07 8.66 5.81
CA LEU A 213 -10.36 9.93 6.50
C LEU A 213 -11.83 10.35 6.36
N ARG A 214 -12.49 10.01 5.23
CA ARG A 214 -13.92 10.31 5.02
C ARG A 214 -14.87 9.58 5.98
N SER A 215 -14.40 8.50 6.60
CA SER A 215 -15.21 7.65 7.50
C SER A 215 -15.10 8.08 8.96
N VAL A 216 -14.26 9.08 9.24
CA VAL A 216 -14.09 9.59 10.61
C VAL A 216 -15.24 10.53 10.93
N GLU A 217 -15.96 10.22 12.01
CA GLU A 217 -16.99 11.09 12.53
C GLU A 217 -16.38 12.17 13.45
N GLU A 218 -16.61 13.43 13.13
CA GLU A 218 -16.14 14.57 13.93
C GLU A 218 -16.75 14.61 15.34
N SER A 219 -17.81 13.84 15.58
CA SER A 219 -18.59 13.86 16.84
C SER A 219 -17.91 13.25 18.06
N ALA A 220 -16.76 12.57 17.88
CA ALA A 220 -16.10 11.81 18.95
C ALA A 220 -14.87 12.52 19.56
N GLY A 221 -14.72 13.84 19.44
CA GLY A 221 -13.55 14.57 19.91
C GLY A 221 -12.31 14.35 19.04
N VAL A 222 -12.51 13.88 17.80
CA VAL A 222 -11.48 13.69 16.79
C VAL A 222 -11.45 14.87 15.82
N SER A 223 -10.30 15.22 15.31
CA SER A 223 -10.15 16.31 14.34
C SER A 223 -9.32 15.90 13.14
N LEU A 224 -9.91 16.01 11.94
CA LEU A 224 -9.18 15.83 10.69
C LEU A 224 -8.09 16.89 10.48
N ASN A 225 -8.20 18.04 11.15
CA ASN A 225 -7.17 19.08 11.11
C ASN A 225 -5.86 18.64 11.77
N ASN A 226 -5.91 17.62 12.63
CA ASN A 226 -4.73 17.06 13.27
C ASN A 226 -3.92 16.18 12.32
N ILE A 227 -4.50 15.77 11.19
CA ILE A 227 -3.87 14.84 10.26
C ILE A 227 -3.16 15.59 9.13
N LYS A 228 -1.91 15.21 8.89
CA LYS A 228 -1.15 15.65 7.72
C LYS A 228 -0.69 14.47 6.90
N VAL A 229 -0.75 14.63 5.58
CA VAL A 229 -0.11 13.73 4.62
C VAL A 229 1.31 14.21 4.41
N ALA A 230 2.28 13.35 4.72
CA ALA A 230 3.69 13.73 4.70
C ALA A 230 4.15 14.22 3.32
N ALA A 231 3.77 13.51 2.26
CA ALA A 231 4.14 13.85 0.89
C ALA A 231 3.60 15.21 0.39
N TYR A 232 2.60 15.78 1.07
CA TYR A 232 2.03 17.09 0.69
C TYR A 232 2.74 18.26 1.36
N GLN A 233 3.75 17.99 2.19
CA GLN A 233 4.53 19.03 2.83
C GLN A 233 5.64 19.53 1.91
N ASP A 234 5.87 20.83 1.94
CA ASP A 234 6.97 21.45 1.20
C ASP A 234 8.31 20.81 1.58
N GLY A 235 9.05 20.39 0.56
CA GLY A 235 10.39 19.82 0.73
C GLY A 235 10.43 18.36 1.16
N TYR A 236 9.29 17.65 1.22
CA TYR A 236 9.28 16.21 1.50
C TYR A 236 10.18 15.43 0.52
N LYS A 237 10.88 14.43 1.05
CA LYS A 237 11.84 13.60 0.29
C LYS A 237 11.48 12.11 0.37
N GLY A 238 11.63 11.44 -0.77
CA GLY A 238 11.47 10.00 -0.91
C GLY A 238 10.03 9.55 -1.13
N ILE A 239 9.72 8.33 -0.71
CA ILE A 239 8.45 7.67 -0.95
C ILE A 239 7.38 8.22 -0.02
N GLY A 240 6.28 8.70 -0.60
CA GLY A 240 5.15 9.28 0.14
C GLY A 240 4.00 8.30 0.39
N GLY A 241 4.07 7.11 -0.21
CA GLY A 241 3.04 6.09 -0.19
C GLY A 241 3.06 5.22 -1.44
N TYR A 242 1.98 4.48 -1.69
CA TYR A 242 1.81 3.64 -2.87
C TYR A 242 0.33 3.47 -3.25
N GLY A 243 0.07 3.02 -4.50
CA GLY A 243 -1.27 2.76 -5.00
C GLY A 243 -1.27 1.82 -6.20
#